data_52fcda3d439d03672529cee2f1d4ae31
#
_entry.id   52fcda3d439d03672529cee2f1d4ae31
#
_cell.length_a   1.000
_cell.length_b   1.000
_cell.length_c   1.000
_cell.angle_alpha   90.00
_cell.angle_beta   90.00
_cell.angle_gamma   90.00
#
_symmetry.space_group_name_H-M   'P 1'
#
loop_
_entity.id
_entity.type
_entity.pdbx_description
1 polymer ?
#
loop_
_entity_poly.entity_id
_entity_poly.type
_entity_poly.pdbx_seq_one_letter_code
_entity_poly.pdbx_strand_id
1 'polypeptide(L)'
;METQITYTKARTARARLRGACLVMTIPRHWPKAEQNAAIEKFTKWGQKQTSALAALPVTPSAPPLSLEALTDLVARVNAETVRVHYAGVRIGNARYTRLAQVNLKTKVLTFSRHAIDGMPERALRYLVLHELSHLVHPNHSSAYWALVGKHMPDYREQRKIAQHHFALAAQRGDAPLSPEPEPKAAPAKLPALQPGPKLPPGFEQLRLF
;
A
#
# COMPACT_ATOMS: atom_id res chain seq x y z
N MET A 1 10.65 22.23 5.66
CA MET A 1 10.06 21.32 4.63
C MET A 1 10.64 21.75 3.29
N GLU A 2 11.40 20.90 2.65
CA GLU A 2 11.94 21.13 1.31
C GLU A 2 10.82 21.01 0.27
N THR A 3 10.89 21.81 -0.82
CA THR A 3 9.83 21.80 -1.85
C THR A 3 10.47 21.64 -3.23
N GLN A 4 10.05 20.61 -3.95
CA GLN A 4 10.46 20.34 -5.33
C GLN A 4 9.26 20.54 -6.27
N ILE A 5 9.38 21.47 -7.22
CA ILE A 5 8.34 21.78 -8.20
C ILE A 5 8.76 21.33 -9.59
N THR A 6 7.92 20.55 -10.25
CA THR A 6 8.13 20.09 -11.63
C THR A 6 6.97 20.56 -12.52
N TYR A 7 7.29 21.25 -13.60
CA TYR A 7 6.30 21.69 -14.58
C TYR A 7 6.18 20.67 -15.72
N THR A 8 4.96 20.17 -15.95
CA THR A 8 4.71 19.08 -16.90
C THR A 8 3.57 19.42 -17.87
N LYS A 9 3.33 18.53 -18.85
CA LYS A 9 2.16 18.59 -19.75
C LYS A 9 0.88 18.00 -19.12
N ALA A 10 0.90 17.65 -17.83
CA ALA A 10 -0.27 17.11 -17.13
C ALA A 10 -1.44 18.11 -17.15
N ARG A 11 -2.68 17.60 -17.14
CA ARG A 11 -3.88 18.44 -17.10
C ARG A 11 -4.22 18.95 -15.70
N THR A 12 -3.75 18.30 -14.66
CA THR A 12 -4.06 18.60 -13.26
C THR A 12 -2.79 18.75 -12.43
N ALA A 13 -2.81 19.71 -11.49
CA ALA A 13 -1.77 19.84 -10.50
C ALA A 13 -1.89 18.75 -9.44
N ARG A 14 -0.74 18.26 -8.95
CA ARG A 14 -0.66 17.21 -7.93
C ARG A 14 0.45 17.52 -6.94
N ALA A 15 0.26 17.11 -5.70
CA ALA A 15 1.30 17.20 -4.68
C ALA A 15 1.37 15.89 -3.90
N ARG A 16 2.57 15.55 -3.44
CA ARG A 16 2.82 14.40 -2.56
C ARG A 16 3.99 14.68 -1.63
N LEU A 17 3.94 14.19 -0.43
CA LEU A 17 5.08 14.19 0.47
C LEU A 17 5.97 12.96 0.17
N ARG A 18 7.28 13.19 0.06
CA ARG A 18 8.32 12.16 0.03
C ARG A 18 9.32 12.47 1.16
N GLY A 19 9.16 11.79 2.29
CA GLY A 19 9.88 12.17 3.48
C GLY A 19 9.55 13.61 3.90
N ALA A 20 10.58 14.41 4.16
CA ALA A 20 10.45 15.83 4.48
C ALA A 20 10.28 16.74 3.24
N CYS A 21 10.30 16.17 2.02
CA CYS A 21 10.20 16.92 0.77
C CYS A 21 8.78 16.90 0.21
N LEU A 22 8.23 18.08 -0.10
CA LEU A 22 6.97 18.25 -0.80
C LEU A 22 7.22 18.30 -2.31
N VAL A 23 6.87 17.23 -3.02
CA VAL A 23 7.00 17.15 -4.47
C VAL A 23 5.70 17.57 -5.13
N MET A 24 5.76 18.63 -5.94
CA MET A 24 4.62 19.17 -6.69
C MET A 24 4.82 18.96 -8.18
N THR A 25 3.74 18.61 -8.88
CA THR A 25 3.67 18.59 -10.34
C THR A 25 2.62 19.60 -10.77
N ILE A 26 3.06 20.62 -11.51
CA ILE A 26 2.20 21.74 -11.94
C ILE A 26 2.08 21.73 -13.48
N PRO A 27 0.87 21.89 -14.04
CA PRO A 27 0.69 21.99 -15.47
C PRO A 27 1.36 23.27 -16.01
N ARG A 28 2.28 23.10 -16.98
CA ARG A 28 2.99 24.26 -17.56
C ARG A 28 2.10 25.19 -18.39
N HIS A 29 0.98 24.67 -18.90
CA HIS A 29 0.04 25.43 -19.74
C HIS A 29 -0.95 26.28 -18.93
N TRP A 30 -0.99 26.12 -17.60
CA TRP A 30 -1.84 26.96 -16.76
C TRP A 30 -1.33 28.41 -16.70
N PRO A 31 -2.23 29.40 -16.58
CA PRO A 31 -1.84 30.78 -16.28
C PRO A 31 -0.99 30.87 -15.01
N LYS A 32 -0.06 31.80 -14.96
CA LYS A 32 0.84 32.00 -13.81
C LYS A 32 0.10 32.15 -12.49
N ALA A 33 -1.06 32.85 -12.50
CA ALA A 33 -1.90 33.03 -11.32
C ALA A 33 -2.41 31.68 -10.78
N GLU A 34 -2.89 30.78 -11.65
CA GLU A 34 -3.35 29.45 -11.27
C GLU A 34 -2.22 28.55 -10.78
N GLN A 35 -1.04 28.63 -11.42
CA GLN A 35 0.15 27.91 -10.98
C GLN A 35 0.53 28.33 -9.54
N ASN A 36 0.58 29.63 -9.27
CA ASN A 36 0.92 30.18 -7.95
C ASN A 36 -0.12 29.79 -6.90
N ALA A 37 -1.41 29.88 -7.21
CA ALA A 37 -2.49 29.47 -6.32
C ALA A 37 -2.40 27.97 -5.96
N ALA A 38 -2.09 27.10 -6.94
CA ALA A 38 -1.88 25.68 -6.70
C ALA A 38 -0.66 25.41 -5.80
N ILE A 39 0.45 26.11 -6.04
CA ILE A 39 1.67 25.99 -5.22
C ILE A 39 1.38 26.41 -3.78
N GLU A 40 0.73 27.55 -3.58
CA GLU A 40 0.36 28.03 -2.24
C GLU A 40 -0.55 27.04 -1.51
N LYS A 41 -1.60 26.56 -2.18
CA LYS A 41 -2.52 25.56 -1.65
C LYS A 41 -1.79 24.29 -1.22
N PHE A 42 -0.90 23.77 -2.05
CA PHE A 42 -0.16 22.56 -1.75
C PHE A 42 0.88 22.77 -0.67
N THR A 43 1.51 23.95 -0.59
CA THR A 43 2.44 24.30 0.48
C THR A 43 1.73 24.33 1.84
N LYS A 44 0.56 25.00 1.94
CA LYS A 44 -0.27 24.99 3.14
C LYS A 44 -0.70 23.58 3.53
N TRP A 45 -1.10 22.77 2.54
CA TRP A 45 -1.44 21.36 2.77
C TRP A 45 -0.24 20.57 3.28
N GLY A 46 0.93 20.70 2.66
CA GLY A 46 2.15 20.01 3.08
C GLY A 46 2.58 20.38 4.50
N GLN A 47 2.55 21.65 4.86
CA GLN A 47 2.83 22.13 6.21
C GLN A 47 1.87 21.52 7.24
N LYS A 48 0.57 21.54 6.95
CA LYS A 48 -0.46 20.92 7.82
C LYS A 48 -0.19 19.43 8.03
N GLN A 49 0.16 18.69 6.96
CA GLN A 49 0.48 17.27 7.08
C GLN A 49 1.73 17.04 7.92
N THR A 50 2.79 17.82 7.69
CA THR A 50 4.05 17.70 8.44
C THR A 50 3.87 18.02 9.91
N SER A 51 3.11 19.06 10.25
CA SER A 51 2.80 19.41 11.64
C SER A 51 1.95 18.33 12.33
N ALA A 52 0.96 17.79 11.64
CA ALA A 52 0.15 16.68 12.16
C ALA A 52 0.99 15.42 12.41
N LEU A 53 1.97 15.14 11.55
CA LEU A 53 2.91 14.03 11.70
C LEU A 53 3.85 14.24 12.91
N ALA A 54 4.33 15.48 13.11
CA ALA A 54 5.24 15.81 14.22
C ALA A 54 4.54 15.73 15.59
N ALA A 55 3.22 15.90 15.63
CA ALA A 55 2.42 15.83 16.86
C ALA A 55 2.11 14.39 17.32
N LEU A 56 2.39 13.37 16.48
CA LEU A 56 2.15 11.99 16.86
C LEU A 56 3.24 11.48 17.82
N PRO A 57 2.86 10.74 18.87
CA PRO A 57 3.85 10.14 19.76
C PRO A 57 4.78 9.23 18.96
N VAL A 58 6.08 9.46 19.09
CA VAL A 58 7.11 8.58 18.55
C VAL A 58 7.07 7.31 19.37
N THR A 59 6.44 6.27 18.85
CA THR A 59 6.54 4.94 19.46
C THR A 59 8.00 4.50 19.42
N PRO A 60 8.59 4.03 20.55
CA PRO A 60 9.92 3.44 20.55
C PRO A 60 10.01 2.38 19.44
N SER A 61 11.17 2.28 18.81
CA SER A 61 11.41 1.30 17.75
C SER A 61 11.10 -0.10 18.26
N ALA A 62 9.91 -0.60 17.97
CA ALA A 62 9.63 -2.01 18.16
C ALA A 62 10.54 -2.83 17.22
N PRO A 63 10.93 -4.03 17.58
CA PRO A 63 11.72 -4.88 16.69
C PRO A 63 10.99 -5.06 15.36
N PRO A 64 11.74 -5.19 14.25
CA PRO A 64 11.14 -5.38 12.93
C PRO A 64 10.20 -6.59 12.94
N LEU A 65 9.05 -6.46 12.32
CA LEU A 65 8.09 -7.55 12.22
C LEU A 65 8.65 -8.64 11.31
N SER A 66 8.77 -9.87 11.82
CA SER A 66 9.23 -11.01 11.03
C SER A 66 8.18 -11.43 9.99
N LEU A 67 8.62 -12.11 8.92
CA LEU A 67 7.71 -12.65 7.91
C LEU A 67 6.75 -13.69 8.52
N GLU A 68 7.24 -14.49 9.46
CA GLU A 68 6.44 -15.49 10.17
C GLU A 68 5.32 -14.81 10.97
N ALA A 69 5.66 -13.85 11.84
CA ALA A 69 4.66 -13.11 12.63
C ALA A 69 3.64 -12.36 11.75
N LEU A 70 4.07 -11.80 10.60
CA LEU A 70 3.16 -11.18 9.64
C LEU A 70 2.24 -12.23 8.99
N THR A 71 2.76 -13.39 8.63
CA THR A 71 1.97 -14.48 8.03
C THR A 71 0.91 -14.99 8.99
N ASP A 72 1.26 -15.17 10.26
CA ASP A 72 0.33 -15.56 11.32
C ASP A 72 -0.76 -14.50 11.53
N LEU A 73 -0.38 -13.22 11.50
CA LEU A 73 -1.36 -12.14 11.60
C LEU A 73 -2.33 -12.15 10.41
N VAL A 74 -1.82 -12.33 9.18
CA VAL A 74 -2.67 -12.41 7.98
C VAL A 74 -3.62 -13.60 8.08
N ALA A 75 -3.15 -14.76 8.52
CA ALA A 75 -3.99 -15.95 8.69
C ALA A 75 -5.09 -15.72 9.72
N ARG A 76 -4.76 -15.14 10.88
CA ARG A 76 -5.74 -14.80 11.93
C ARG A 76 -6.78 -13.80 11.44
N VAL A 77 -6.35 -12.68 10.86
CA VAL A 77 -7.28 -11.65 10.33
C VAL A 77 -8.18 -12.26 9.26
N ASN A 78 -7.64 -13.07 8.35
CA ASN A 78 -8.44 -13.72 7.32
C ASN A 78 -9.49 -14.67 7.92
N ALA A 79 -9.13 -15.50 8.89
CA ALA A 79 -10.05 -16.43 9.55
C ALA A 79 -11.17 -15.70 10.31
N GLU A 80 -10.87 -14.56 10.92
CA GLU A 80 -11.82 -13.75 11.68
C GLU A 80 -12.72 -12.88 10.79
N THR A 81 -12.34 -12.64 9.51
CA THR A 81 -13.02 -11.65 8.67
C THR A 81 -13.53 -12.26 7.35
N VAL A 82 -12.80 -12.06 6.27
CA VAL A 82 -13.28 -12.31 4.89
C VAL A 82 -13.16 -13.77 4.43
N ARG A 83 -12.31 -14.57 5.06
CA ARG A 83 -12.08 -16.00 4.80
C ARG A 83 -11.82 -16.33 3.33
N VAL A 84 -10.95 -15.56 2.71
CA VAL A 84 -10.59 -15.71 1.29
C VAL A 84 -9.35 -16.58 1.13
N HIS A 85 -9.21 -17.18 -0.05
CA HIS A 85 -7.99 -17.89 -0.41
C HIS A 85 -6.93 -16.91 -0.90
N TYR A 86 -5.72 -16.98 -0.33
CA TYR A 86 -4.53 -16.28 -0.79
C TYR A 86 -3.35 -17.26 -0.90
N ALA A 87 -2.38 -16.94 -1.78
CA ALA A 87 -1.28 -17.87 -2.10
C ALA A 87 -0.05 -17.65 -1.21
N GLY A 88 0.11 -16.48 -0.60
CA GLY A 88 1.25 -16.21 0.28
C GLY A 88 1.38 -14.75 0.68
N VAL A 89 2.31 -14.52 1.62
CA VAL A 89 2.63 -13.22 2.18
C VAL A 89 4.09 -12.91 1.93
N ARG A 90 4.41 -11.64 1.63
CA ARG A 90 5.79 -11.16 1.42
C ARG A 90 6.00 -9.82 2.09
N ILE A 91 7.23 -9.55 2.50
CA ILE A 91 7.69 -8.23 2.91
C ILE A 91 8.46 -7.63 1.74
N GLY A 92 8.09 -6.42 1.34
CA GLY A 92 8.73 -5.66 0.27
C GLY A 92 9.34 -4.35 0.81
N ASN A 93 10.13 -3.68 -0.02
CA ASN A 93 10.86 -2.47 0.36
C ASN A 93 10.29 -1.18 -0.25
N ALA A 94 8.99 -1.14 -0.57
CA ALA A 94 8.34 0.05 -1.12
C ALA A 94 8.30 1.17 -0.07
N ARG A 95 9.06 2.27 -0.28
CA ARG A 95 9.25 3.31 0.72
C ARG A 95 8.24 4.46 0.62
N TYR A 96 7.86 4.86 -0.58
CA TYR A 96 7.07 6.08 -0.81
C TYR A 96 5.80 5.87 -1.60
N THR A 97 5.59 4.67 -2.14
CA THR A 97 4.56 4.48 -3.17
C THR A 97 3.33 3.74 -2.67
N ARG A 98 3.51 2.78 -1.77
CA ARG A 98 2.40 1.96 -1.27
C ARG A 98 2.75 1.27 0.05
N LEU A 99 1.77 1.21 0.95
CA LEU A 99 1.91 0.53 2.24
C LEU A 99 1.89 -0.98 2.07
N ALA A 100 0.98 -1.47 1.26
CA ALA A 100 0.83 -2.86 0.89
C ALA A 100 0.19 -2.98 -0.49
N GLN A 101 0.11 -4.18 -1.01
CA GLN A 101 -0.63 -4.53 -2.23
C GLN A 101 -0.95 -6.02 -2.25
N VAL A 102 -2.04 -6.38 -2.89
CA VAL A 102 -2.32 -7.73 -3.31
C VAL A 102 -2.21 -7.85 -4.83
N ASN A 103 -1.55 -8.90 -5.30
CA ASN A 103 -1.58 -9.25 -6.72
C ASN A 103 -2.78 -10.16 -6.97
N LEU A 104 -3.78 -9.64 -7.68
CA LEU A 104 -5.04 -10.36 -7.92
C LEU A 104 -4.88 -11.63 -8.76
N LYS A 105 -3.85 -11.71 -9.60
CA LYS A 105 -3.57 -12.91 -10.42
C LYS A 105 -2.89 -14.00 -9.59
N THR A 106 -1.84 -13.64 -8.86
CA THR A 106 -1.07 -14.60 -8.05
C THR A 106 -1.60 -14.76 -6.64
N LYS A 107 -2.55 -13.91 -6.20
CA LYS A 107 -3.10 -13.86 -4.84
C LYS A 107 -2.05 -13.75 -3.74
N VAL A 108 -0.90 -13.13 -4.04
CA VAL A 108 0.17 -12.86 -3.10
C VAL A 108 0.00 -11.46 -2.52
N LEU A 109 0.00 -11.37 -1.20
CA LEU A 109 0.00 -10.11 -0.46
C LEU A 109 1.44 -9.67 -0.23
N THR A 110 1.73 -8.40 -0.49
CA THR A 110 3.06 -7.82 -0.25
C THR A 110 2.90 -6.58 0.61
N PHE A 111 3.56 -6.55 1.76
CA PHE A 111 3.54 -5.44 2.71
C PHE A 111 4.89 -4.73 2.70
N SER A 112 4.89 -3.40 2.73
CA SER A 112 6.14 -2.65 2.83
C SER A 112 6.70 -2.75 4.25
N ARG A 113 7.99 -3.07 4.39
CA ARG A 113 8.70 -3.04 5.67
C ARG A 113 8.54 -1.68 6.35
N HIS A 114 8.65 -0.59 5.59
CA HIS A 114 8.47 0.78 6.11
C HIS A 114 7.04 1.07 6.59
N ALA A 115 6.07 0.27 6.16
CA ALA A 115 4.69 0.42 6.65
C ALA A 115 4.44 -0.41 7.90
N ILE A 116 4.98 -1.63 7.97
CA ILE A 116 4.60 -2.59 9.01
C ILE A 116 5.46 -2.49 10.29
N ASP A 117 6.75 -2.13 10.16
CA ASP A 117 7.64 -2.08 11.32
C ASP A 117 7.24 -0.95 12.29
N GLY A 118 6.89 -1.33 13.51
CA GLY A 118 6.44 -0.41 14.56
C GLY A 118 5.04 0.18 14.35
N MET A 119 4.26 -0.31 13.38
CA MET A 119 2.87 0.11 13.20
C MET A 119 2.02 -0.36 14.39
N PRO A 120 1.12 0.48 14.94
CA PRO A 120 0.17 0.03 15.95
C PRO A 120 -0.64 -1.17 15.47
N GLU A 121 -0.80 -2.18 16.33
CA GLU A 121 -1.40 -3.47 15.96
C GLU A 121 -2.76 -3.31 15.25
N ARG A 122 -3.64 -2.46 15.77
CA ARG A 122 -4.97 -2.23 15.19
C ARG A 122 -4.89 -1.64 13.78
N ALA A 123 -3.94 -0.73 13.52
CA ALA A 123 -3.71 -0.17 12.20
C ALA A 123 -3.07 -1.21 11.25
N LEU A 124 -2.22 -2.08 11.76
CA LEU A 124 -1.65 -3.20 11.01
C LEU A 124 -2.74 -4.22 10.63
N ARG A 125 -3.64 -4.55 11.56
CA ARG A 125 -4.83 -5.39 11.27
C ARG A 125 -5.72 -4.76 10.21
N TYR A 126 -5.92 -3.43 10.23
CA TYR A 126 -6.62 -2.72 9.17
C TYR A 126 -5.93 -2.91 7.82
N LEU A 127 -4.61 -2.73 7.76
CA LEU A 127 -3.85 -2.87 6.52
C LEU A 127 -3.98 -4.29 5.93
N VAL A 128 -3.91 -5.30 6.78
CA VAL A 128 -4.12 -6.71 6.38
C VAL A 128 -5.55 -6.92 5.85
N LEU A 129 -6.57 -6.47 6.59
CA LEU A 129 -7.97 -6.57 6.16
C LEU A 129 -8.21 -5.85 4.82
N HIS A 130 -7.57 -4.68 4.63
CA HIS A 130 -7.65 -3.91 3.40
C HIS A 130 -7.17 -4.74 2.19
N GLU A 131 -6.02 -5.37 2.29
CA GLU A 131 -5.47 -6.18 1.19
C GLU A 131 -6.27 -7.47 0.94
N LEU A 132 -6.71 -8.14 2.00
CA LEU A 132 -7.58 -9.32 1.89
C LEU A 132 -8.92 -8.98 1.23
N SER A 133 -9.50 -7.82 1.54
CA SER A 133 -10.76 -7.35 0.96
C SER A 133 -10.68 -7.12 -0.55
N HIS A 134 -9.49 -6.82 -1.09
CA HIS A 134 -9.27 -6.72 -2.53
C HIS A 134 -9.41 -8.06 -3.27
N LEU A 135 -9.27 -9.19 -2.58
CA LEU A 135 -9.53 -10.50 -3.15
C LEU A 135 -11.03 -10.78 -3.33
N VAL A 136 -11.90 -10.01 -2.65
CA VAL A 136 -13.36 -10.04 -2.80
C VAL A 136 -13.82 -8.94 -3.77
N HIS A 137 -13.36 -7.72 -3.53
CA HIS A 137 -13.70 -6.53 -4.32
C HIS A 137 -12.42 -5.85 -4.83
N PRO A 138 -12.04 -6.02 -6.10
CA PRO A 138 -10.79 -5.48 -6.65
C PRO A 138 -10.66 -3.96 -6.53
N ASN A 139 -11.78 -3.24 -6.52
CA ASN A 139 -11.83 -1.79 -6.49
C ASN A 139 -12.38 -1.26 -5.18
N HIS A 140 -12.00 -0.06 -4.78
CA HIS A 140 -12.51 0.65 -3.59
C HIS A 140 -13.95 1.15 -3.78
N SER A 141 -14.87 0.29 -4.23
CA SER A 141 -16.28 0.58 -4.40
C SER A 141 -17.00 0.75 -3.05
N SER A 142 -18.28 1.13 -3.08
CA SER A 142 -19.12 1.16 -1.88
C SER A 142 -19.21 -0.23 -1.22
N ALA A 143 -19.32 -1.29 -2.01
CA ALA A 143 -19.33 -2.68 -1.53
C ALA A 143 -18.02 -3.06 -0.83
N TYR A 144 -16.86 -2.63 -1.37
CA TYR A 144 -15.57 -2.80 -0.73
C TYR A 144 -15.53 -2.14 0.67
N TRP A 145 -15.92 -0.87 0.76
CA TRP A 145 -15.91 -0.15 2.03
C TRP A 145 -16.96 -0.66 3.01
N ALA A 146 -18.10 -1.16 2.53
CA ALA A 146 -19.09 -1.84 3.36
C ALA A 146 -18.52 -3.13 3.98
N LEU A 147 -17.78 -3.92 3.18
CA LEU A 147 -17.11 -5.13 3.66
C LEU A 147 -16.06 -4.81 4.72
N VAL A 148 -15.17 -3.85 4.46
CA VAL A 148 -14.15 -3.42 5.44
C VAL A 148 -14.82 -2.89 6.71
N GLY A 149 -15.83 -2.01 6.58
CA GLY A 149 -16.55 -1.42 7.71
C GLY A 149 -17.32 -2.44 8.55
N LYS A 150 -17.83 -3.51 7.94
CA LYS A 150 -18.47 -4.62 8.65
C LYS A 150 -17.53 -5.29 9.65
N HIS A 151 -16.27 -5.48 9.27
CA HIS A 151 -15.27 -6.17 10.11
C HIS A 151 -14.46 -5.22 10.99
N MET A 152 -14.37 -3.94 10.59
CA MET A 152 -13.65 -2.90 11.33
C MET A 152 -14.38 -1.56 11.22
N PRO A 153 -15.33 -1.27 12.12
CA PRO A 153 -16.14 -0.05 12.06
C PRO A 153 -15.32 1.25 12.11
N ASP A 154 -14.20 1.25 12.82
CA ASP A 154 -13.25 2.36 12.94
C ASP A 154 -12.17 2.40 11.85
N TYR A 155 -12.36 1.69 10.73
CA TYR A 155 -11.37 1.57 9.66
C TYR A 155 -10.86 2.92 9.12
N ARG A 156 -11.69 3.98 9.16
CA ARG A 156 -11.31 5.32 8.69
C ARG A 156 -10.22 5.95 9.56
N GLU A 157 -10.28 5.71 10.85
CA GLU A 157 -9.27 6.14 11.81
C GLU A 157 -8.00 5.31 11.64
N GLN A 158 -8.12 3.99 11.60
CA GLN A 158 -6.98 3.09 11.43
C GLN A 158 -6.25 3.33 10.11
N ARG A 159 -6.99 3.66 9.05
CA ARG A 159 -6.40 4.09 7.78
C ARG A 159 -5.54 5.35 7.91
N LYS A 160 -6.02 6.35 8.66
CA LYS A 160 -5.24 7.57 8.92
C LYS A 160 -3.96 7.25 9.69
N ILE A 161 -4.06 6.43 10.73
CA ILE A 161 -2.92 5.99 11.55
C ILE A 161 -1.90 5.26 10.67
N ALA A 162 -2.33 4.30 9.85
CA ALA A 162 -1.45 3.55 8.95
C ALA A 162 -0.74 4.48 7.94
N GLN A 163 -1.48 5.42 7.33
CA GLN A 163 -0.92 6.39 6.39
C GLN A 163 0.10 7.33 7.07
N HIS A 164 -0.20 7.81 8.27
CA HIS A 164 0.69 8.65 9.05
C HIS A 164 1.96 7.89 9.46
N HIS A 165 1.81 6.67 9.98
CA HIS A 165 2.94 5.82 10.33
C HIS A 165 3.88 5.61 9.16
N PHE A 166 3.35 5.26 7.99
CA PHE A 166 4.14 5.07 6.77
C PHE A 166 4.86 6.35 6.33
N ALA A 167 4.20 7.49 6.41
CA ALA A 167 4.80 8.79 6.08
C ALA A 167 5.96 9.13 7.02
N LEU A 168 5.81 8.88 8.34
CA LEU A 168 6.88 9.05 9.33
C LEU A 168 8.05 8.10 9.09
N ALA A 169 7.80 6.83 8.82
CA ALA A 169 8.83 5.86 8.52
C ALA A 169 9.62 6.24 7.25
N ALA A 170 8.93 6.79 6.24
CA ALA A 170 9.57 7.33 5.05
C ALA A 170 10.46 8.56 5.33
N GLN A 171 10.13 9.36 6.37
CA GLN A 171 10.92 10.53 6.77
C GLN A 171 12.16 10.16 7.60
N ARG A 172 12.05 9.13 8.44
CA ARG A 172 13.16 8.69 9.31
C ARG A 172 14.38 8.23 8.54
N GLY A 173 14.34 8.26 7.21
CA GLY A 173 15.41 8.02 6.27
C GLY A 173 16.64 7.35 6.85
N ASP A 174 16.90 6.10 6.44
CA ASP A 174 18.25 5.62 6.20
C ASP A 174 19.21 5.35 7.36
N ALA A 175 18.77 4.72 8.43
CA ALA A 175 19.61 3.62 8.89
C ALA A 175 19.30 2.44 7.95
N PRO A 176 20.27 1.91 7.20
CA PRO A 176 20.06 0.67 6.49
C PRO A 176 19.83 -0.39 7.57
N LEU A 177 18.57 -0.80 7.77
CA LEU A 177 18.29 -2.08 8.38
C LEU A 177 19.03 -3.05 7.47
N SER A 178 19.99 -3.77 8.04
CA SER A 178 20.88 -4.68 7.34
C SER A 178 20.13 -5.39 6.22
N PRO A 179 20.66 -5.42 4.99
CA PRO A 179 20.02 -6.15 3.92
C PRO A 179 19.99 -7.62 4.36
N GLU A 180 18.81 -8.11 4.73
CA GLU A 180 18.64 -9.57 4.64
C GLU A 180 18.89 -9.91 3.17
N PRO A 181 19.74 -10.91 2.91
CA PRO A 181 20.07 -11.30 1.56
C PRO A 181 18.76 -11.59 0.84
N GLU A 182 18.52 -10.86 -0.24
CA GLU A 182 17.40 -11.20 -1.14
C GLU A 182 17.50 -12.70 -1.41
N PRO A 183 16.43 -13.48 -1.18
CA PRO A 183 16.41 -14.81 -1.70
C PRO A 183 16.48 -14.68 -3.22
N LYS A 184 17.63 -14.96 -3.80
CA LYS A 184 17.80 -15.26 -5.21
C LYS A 184 16.99 -16.52 -5.50
N ALA A 185 15.70 -16.44 -5.50
CA ALA A 185 14.81 -17.42 -6.11
C ALA A 185 14.71 -17.05 -7.57
N ALA A 186 15.67 -17.54 -8.34
CA ALA A 186 15.39 -17.83 -9.73
C ALA A 186 14.07 -18.64 -9.74
N PRO A 187 13.13 -18.34 -10.66
CA PRO A 187 11.96 -19.18 -10.81
C PRO A 187 12.45 -20.58 -11.17
N ALA A 188 12.30 -21.51 -10.22
CA ALA A 188 12.45 -22.92 -10.56
C ALA A 188 11.48 -23.17 -11.72
N LYS A 189 12.02 -23.52 -12.88
CA LYS A 189 11.25 -24.05 -14.00
C LYS A 189 10.45 -25.23 -13.44
N LEU A 190 9.17 -25.02 -13.21
CA LEU A 190 8.26 -26.12 -12.99
C LEU A 190 8.43 -27.08 -14.17
N PRO A 191 8.62 -28.39 -13.93
CA PRO A 191 8.64 -29.37 -15.02
C PRO A 191 7.34 -29.22 -15.81
N ALA A 192 7.46 -29.19 -17.12
CA ALA A 192 6.34 -29.10 -18.04
C ALA A 192 5.32 -30.19 -17.69
N LEU A 193 4.12 -29.77 -17.27
CA LEU A 193 2.98 -30.67 -17.14
C LEU A 193 2.74 -31.31 -18.52
N GLN A 194 2.83 -32.61 -18.57
CA GLN A 194 2.46 -33.38 -19.77
C GLN A 194 1.01 -33.06 -20.11
N PRO A 195 0.66 -32.93 -21.39
CA PRO A 195 -0.70 -32.63 -21.82
C PRO A 195 -1.63 -33.76 -21.37
N GLY A 196 -2.60 -33.40 -20.52
CA GLY A 196 -3.68 -34.28 -20.12
C GLY A 196 -4.56 -34.69 -21.31
N PRO A 197 -5.37 -35.75 -21.19
CA PRO A 197 -6.15 -36.29 -22.29
C PRO A 197 -7.12 -35.26 -22.88
N LYS A 198 -7.22 -35.26 -24.21
CA LYS A 198 -8.11 -34.37 -24.98
C LYS A 198 -9.55 -34.55 -24.54
N LEU A 199 -10.18 -33.47 -24.10
CA LEU A 199 -11.63 -33.39 -23.88
C LEU A 199 -12.39 -33.53 -25.21
N PRO A 200 -13.56 -34.18 -25.23
CA PRO A 200 -14.37 -34.33 -26.43
C PRO A 200 -14.91 -32.97 -26.92
N PRO A 201 -15.19 -32.83 -28.24
CA PRO A 201 -15.64 -31.58 -28.83
C PRO A 201 -17.05 -31.24 -28.39
N GLY A 202 -17.28 -30.03 -27.89
CA GLY A 202 -18.63 -29.54 -27.57
C GLY A 202 -18.79 -28.47 -26.52
N PHE A 203 -17.75 -27.77 -26.11
CA PHE A 203 -17.94 -26.59 -25.25
C PHE A 203 -17.31 -25.35 -25.89
N GLU A 204 -18.12 -24.70 -26.74
CA GLU A 204 -17.84 -23.35 -27.21
C GLU A 204 -18.19 -22.29 -26.15
N GLN A 205 -17.20 -21.46 -25.94
CA GLN A 205 -17.26 -20.01 -25.68
C GLN A 205 -18.40 -19.45 -24.83
N LEU A 206 -18.07 -19.03 -23.62
CA LEU A 206 -18.65 -17.84 -23.03
C LEU A 206 -17.55 -16.80 -22.82
N ARG A 207 -17.44 -15.87 -23.78
CA ARG A 207 -16.79 -14.57 -23.61
C ARG A 207 -17.70 -13.73 -22.71
N LEU A 208 -17.19 -13.26 -21.61
CA LEU A 208 -17.80 -12.17 -20.85
C LEU A 208 -16.89 -10.93 -21.00
N PHE A 209 -17.52 -9.88 -21.49
CA PHE A 209 -17.02 -8.53 -21.67
C PHE A 209 -16.56 -7.87 -20.35
#